data_3bb5144ad7f4ef74f7632a695e3c544c
#
_entry.id   3bb5144ad7f4ef74f7632a695e3c544c
#
_cell.length_a   1.000
_cell.length_b   1.000
_cell.length_c   1.000
_cell.angle_alpha   90.00
_cell.angle_beta   90.00
_cell.angle_gamma   90.00
#
_symmetry.space_group_name_H-M   'P 1'
#
loop_
_entity.id
_entity.type
_entity.pdbx_description
1 polymer ?
#
loop_
_entity_poly.entity_id
_entity_poly.type
_entity_poly.pdbx_seq_one_letter_code
_entity_poly.pdbx_strand_id
1 'polypeptide(L)'
;MMTPSQQAQAITNDAGQLTQRVERLAQLAVGIGANVQPGQIVAIGLDAGQEPISRAVAEAAYARGAKFVDLSYFDPHVKRSRLRHAPRETLGFVPPWIGERILAIGEAGAARISFQGPVEPHLLDGIDPELLGIDMLPRTREAIAVTNGQQTNWCILPFPTPGWAELVHPELEPDDAYERLWQQVEWILRLNEPDPVAAWEARLEQLAGIAAKLNGLGLDHLRYNGPDTELTVGLLPGSTWISGAMESIHGVRFTANLPTEEAFTAPDPRRVDGFVTATKPLLIPGAAPIEGLKVRFEAGRAVQIDADNGAETLRAMCAKDEGAARLGEVALVDRESRVGQSGTAFYSILLDENAACHLALGSAYPFSVADGPDRARANQSSIHIDFMVGSDRVTVTGVRADGSEVALLRDGEFVV
;
A
#
# COMPACT_ATOMS: atom_id res chain seq x y z
N MET A 1 -2.73 -4.30 43.99
CA MET A 1 -3.77 -3.35 43.54
C MET A 1 -3.16 -1.96 43.58
N MET A 2 -3.21 -1.23 42.47
CA MET A 2 -2.78 0.16 42.42
C MET A 2 -3.72 1.05 43.22
N THR A 3 -3.20 2.11 43.84
CA THR A 3 -4.05 3.13 44.50
C THR A 3 -4.76 3.99 43.43
N PRO A 4 -5.90 4.63 43.75
CA PRO A 4 -6.59 5.53 42.81
C PRO A 4 -5.70 6.64 42.24
N SER A 5 -4.72 7.13 43.01
CA SER A 5 -3.72 8.10 42.56
C SER A 5 -2.73 7.51 41.57
N GLN A 6 -2.31 6.27 41.76
CA GLN A 6 -1.44 5.56 40.85
C GLN A 6 -2.15 5.20 39.53
N GLN A 7 -3.45 4.84 39.59
CA GLN A 7 -4.29 4.62 38.42
C GLN A 7 -4.52 5.92 37.63
N ALA A 8 -4.81 7.02 38.29
CA ALA A 8 -4.96 8.32 37.62
C ALA A 8 -3.65 8.78 36.98
N GLN A 9 -2.51 8.50 37.59
CA GLN A 9 -1.19 8.84 37.05
C GLN A 9 -0.82 7.94 35.88
N ALA A 10 -1.18 6.67 35.91
CA ALA A 10 -1.00 5.74 34.77
C ALA A 10 -1.83 6.19 33.56
N ILE A 11 -3.12 6.46 33.74
CA ILE A 11 -4.02 6.95 32.68
C ILE A 11 -3.50 8.27 32.07
N THR A 12 -2.97 9.18 32.90
CA THR A 12 -2.43 10.46 32.42
C THR A 12 -1.13 10.25 31.62
N ASN A 13 -0.27 9.31 32.05
CA ASN A 13 0.95 8.97 31.33
C ASN A 13 0.64 8.29 29.98
N ASP A 14 -0.33 7.37 29.93
CA ASP A 14 -0.73 6.68 28.71
C ASP A 14 -1.34 7.66 27.68
N ALA A 15 -2.20 8.58 28.13
CA ALA A 15 -2.75 9.62 27.27
C ALA A 15 -1.67 10.56 26.73
N GLY A 16 -0.68 10.92 27.54
CA GLY A 16 0.46 11.74 27.14
C GLY A 16 1.35 11.03 26.11
N GLN A 17 1.60 9.74 26.30
CA GLN A 17 2.36 8.92 25.38
C GLN A 17 1.66 8.76 24.03
N LEU A 18 0.37 8.48 24.02
CA LEU A 18 -0.42 8.39 22.79
C LEU A 18 -0.41 9.71 22.02
N THR A 19 -0.57 10.85 22.71
CA THR A 19 -0.49 12.17 22.09
C THR A 19 0.87 12.36 21.38
N GLN A 20 1.96 12.03 22.06
CA GLN A 20 3.32 12.14 21.47
C GLN A 20 3.51 11.25 20.26
N ARG A 21 3.00 10.01 20.28
CA ARG A 21 3.01 9.08 19.12
C ARG A 21 2.30 9.68 17.92
N VAL A 22 1.09 10.21 18.15
CA VAL A 22 0.27 10.85 17.10
C VAL A 22 0.98 12.07 16.52
N GLU A 23 1.58 12.92 17.34
CA GLU A 23 2.34 14.09 16.91
C GLU A 23 3.57 13.69 16.06
N ARG A 24 4.34 12.68 16.48
CA ARG A 24 5.49 12.17 15.71
C ARG A 24 5.07 11.59 14.36
N LEU A 25 3.97 10.85 14.33
CA LEU A 25 3.40 10.33 13.09
C LEU A 25 2.96 11.46 12.16
N ALA A 26 2.31 12.50 12.68
CA ALA A 26 1.92 13.68 11.93
C ALA A 26 3.13 14.43 11.35
N GLN A 27 4.20 14.61 12.13
CA GLN A 27 5.45 15.21 11.67
C GLN A 27 6.08 14.40 10.54
N LEU A 28 6.09 13.07 10.64
CA LEU A 28 6.57 12.19 9.59
C LEU A 28 5.73 12.34 8.31
N ALA A 29 4.40 12.37 8.44
CA ALA A 29 3.47 12.49 7.31
C ALA A 29 3.66 13.80 6.53
N VAL A 30 3.76 14.93 7.22
CA VAL A 30 3.94 16.25 6.58
C VAL A 30 5.38 16.51 6.16
N GLY A 31 6.34 15.85 6.81
CA GLY A 31 7.77 15.97 6.54
C GLY A 31 8.20 15.16 5.32
N ILE A 32 8.75 13.98 5.57
CA ILE A 32 9.28 13.12 4.51
C ILE A 32 8.17 12.43 3.69
N GLY A 33 6.99 12.19 4.30
CA GLY A 33 5.84 11.64 3.61
C GLY A 33 5.40 12.51 2.44
N ALA A 34 4.40 13.34 2.63
CA ALA A 34 3.91 14.24 1.60
C ALA A 34 4.85 15.42 1.32
N ASN A 35 5.86 15.69 2.16
CA ASN A 35 6.80 16.82 2.01
C ASN A 35 6.08 18.14 1.74
N VAL A 36 5.20 18.51 2.65
CA VAL A 36 4.37 19.73 2.55
C VAL A 36 5.24 20.96 2.38
N GLN A 37 4.97 21.77 1.34
CA GLN A 37 5.68 22.98 1.03
C GLN A 37 4.98 24.23 1.59
N PRO A 38 5.72 25.28 1.97
CA PRO A 38 5.12 26.56 2.37
C PRO A 38 4.18 27.11 1.29
N GLY A 39 3.01 27.59 1.70
CA GLY A 39 1.99 28.13 0.79
C GLY A 39 1.12 27.07 0.10
N GLN A 40 1.38 25.78 0.29
CA GLN A 40 0.64 24.69 -0.32
C GLN A 40 -0.71 24.44 0.40
N ILE A 41 -1.72 24.00 -0.33
CA ILE A 41 -2.93 23.41 0.24
C ILE A 41 -2.61 21.98 0.66
N VAL A 42 -3.14 21.54 1.82
CA VAL A 42 -2.99 20.17 2.31
C VAL A 42 -4.36 19.51 2.41
N ALA A 43 -4.62 18.52 1.58
CA ALA A 43 -5.85 17.74 1.62
C ALA A 43 -5.65 16.48 2.48
N ILE A 44 -6.42 16.35 3.56
CA ILE A 44 -6.37 15.23 4.48
C ILE A 44 -7.62 14.38 4.30
N GLY A 45 -7.45 13.10 4.00
CA GLY A 45 -8.52 12.11 3.87
C GLY A 45 -8.42 11.03 4.95
N LEU A 46 -9.51 10.76 5.65
CA LEU A 46 -9.56 9.86 6.80
C LEU A 46 -10.92 9.15 6.89
N ASP A 47 -10.95 8.05 7.62
CA ASP A 47 -12.20 7.47 8.07
C ASP A 47 -12.68 8.14 9.38
N ALA A 48 -14.00 8.18 9.57
CA ALA A 48 -14.59 8.60 10.84
C ALA A 48 -14.03 7.70 11.97
N GLY A 49 -13.62 8.32 13.08
CA GLY A 49 -12.93 7.66 14.20
C GLY A 49 -11.42 7.90 14.22
N GLN A 50 -10.85 8.55 13.19
CA GLN A 50 -9.42 8.88 13.12
C GLN A 50 -9.15 10.39 13.39
N GLU A 51 -10.06 11.11 14.07
CA GLU A 51 -9.94 12.55 14.31
C GLU A 51 -8.64 12.99 15.00
N PRO A 52 -8.05 12.23 15.95
CA PRO A 52 -6.82 12.68 16.62
C PRO A 52 -5.67 12.93 15.65
N ILE A 53 -5.46 12.04 14.68
CA ILE A 53 -4.35 12.20 13.71
C ILE A 53 -4.62 13.35 12.74
N SER A 54 -5.88 13.60 12.34
CA SER A 54 -6.17 14.72 11.44
C SER A 54 -5.84 16.07 12.05
N ARG A 55 -6.12 16.25 13.35
CA ARG A 55 -5.79 17.47 14.08
C ARG A 55 -4.30 17.69 14.19
N ALA A 56 -3.54 16.63 14.53
CA ALA A 56 -2.10 16.69 14.61
C ALA A 56 -1.44 16.99 13.26
N VAL A 57 -1.94 16.38 12.17
CA VAL A 57 -1.45 16.67 10.80
C VAL A 57 -1.78 18.10 10.40
N ALA A 58 -2.96 18.62 10.71
CA ALA A 58 -3.33 20.01 10.41
C ALA A 58 -2.39 20.99 11.14
N GLU A 59 -2.11 20.77 12.42
CA GLU A 59 -1.18 21.58 13.20
C GLU A 59 0.25 21.53 12.60
N ALA A 60 0.75 20.33 12.33
CA ALA A 60 2.05 20.14 11.72
C ALA A 60 2.16 20.77 10.32
N ALA A 61 1.09 20.70 9.50
CA ALA A 61 1.02 21.32 8.18
C ALA A 61 1.07 22.84 8.26
N TYR A 62 0.28 23.45 9.15
CA TYR A 62 0.32 24.90 9.35
C TYR A 62 1.68 25.37 9.92
N ALA A 63 2.29 24.58 10.83
CA ALA A 63 3.63 24.88 11.33
C ALA A 63 4.70 24.88 10.22
N ARG A 64 4.50 24.09 9.14
CA ARG A 64 5.34 24.12 7.92
C ARG A 64 4.95 25.20 6.92
N GLY A 65 3.97 26.04 7.23
CA GLY A 65 3.54 27.14 6.38
C GLY A 65 2.47 26.77 5.34
N ALA A 66 1.71 25.71 5.53
CA ALA A 66 0.58 25.38 4.68
C ALA A 66 -0.39 26.57 4.59
N LYS A 67 -0.91 26.85 3.39
CA LYS A 67 -1.87 27.92 3.15
C LYS A 67 -3.27 27.59 3.69
N PHE A 68 -3.67 26.33 3.53
CA PHE A 68 -5.00 25.87 3.92
C PHE A 68 -4.97 24.33 4.13
N VAL A 69 -5.69 23.85 5.12
CA VAL A 69 -5.93 22.43 5.32
C VAL A 69 -7.37 22.10 4.96
N ASP A 70 -7.54 21.26 3.94
CA ASP A 70 -8.82 20.76 3.46
C ASP A 70 -9.03 19.34 4.01
N LEU A 71 -9.96 19.20 4.97
CA LEU A 71 -10.22 17.96 5.68
C LEU A 71 -11.48 17.28 5.18
N SER A 72 -11.42 15.98 4.93
CA SER A 72 -12.59 15.15 4.64
C SER A 72 -12.58 13.84 5.40
N TYR A 73 -13.74 13.50 5.93
CA TYR A 73 -13.99 12.20 6.55
C TYR A 73 -14.88 11.36 5.64
N PHE A 74 -14.53 10.10 5.51
CA PHE A 74 -15.38 9.07 4.95
C PHE A 74 -15.99 8.27 6.11
N ASP A 75 -17.29 8.05 6.07
CA ASP A 75 -17.98 7.26 7.09
C ASP A 75 -18.35 5.87 6.54
N PRO A 76 -17.69 4.81 7.00
CA PRO A 76 -17.99 3.44 6.57
C PRO A 76 -19.42 2.99 6.92
N HIS A 77 -20.06 3.54 7.97
CA HIS A 77 -21.44 3.22 8.29
C HIS A 77 -22.43 3.77 7.25
N VAL A 78 -22.14 4.97 6.69
CA VAL A 78 -22.93 5.53 5.59
C VAL A 78 -22.77 4.65 4.36
N LYS A 79 -21.57 4.17 4.05
CA LYS A 79 -21.34 3.19 2.99
C LYS A 79 -22.14 1.90 3.22
N ARG A 80 -22.07 1.33 4.43
CA ARG A 80 -22.84 0.13 4.79
C ARG A 80 -24.34 0.33 4.60
N SER A 81 -24.86 1.49 5.02
CA SER A 81 -26.28 1.83 4.85
C SER A 81 -26.67 1.90 3.38
N ARG A 82 -25.80 2.50 2.55
CA ARG A 82 -26.00 2.57 1.10
C ARG A 82 -26.01 1.19 0.47
N LEU A 83 -25.05 0.33 0.80
CA LEU A 83 -24.95 -1.05 0.28
C LEU A 83 -26.17 -1.91 0.66
N ARG A 84 -26.79 -1.64 1.82
CA ARG A 84 -27.96 -2.40 2.31
C ARG A 84 -29.30 -1.92 1.77
N HIS A 85 -29.42 -0.64 1.46
CA HIS A 85 -30.74 -0.01 1.26
C HIS A 85 -30.88 0.74 -0.06
N ALA A 86 -29.77 1.14 -0.72
CA ALA A 86 -29.87 1.84 -2.00
C ALA A 86 -30.21 0.85 -3.13
N PRO A 87 -30.97 1.28 -4.15
CA PRO A 87 -31.18 0.49 -5.35
C PRO A 87 -29.85 0.13 -6.01
N ARG A 88 -29.68 -1.14 -6.41
CA ARG A 88 -28.42 -1.66 -6.98
C ARG A 88 -27.89 -0.80 -8.14
N GLU A 89 -28.78 -0.35 -9.00
CA GLU A 89 -28.47 0.50 -10.17
C GLU A 89 -27.90 1.87 -9.79
N THR A 90 -28.08 2.32 -8.54
CA THR A 90 -27.55 3.59 -8.04
C THR A 90 -26.20 3.47 -7.33
N LEU A 91 -25.74 2.27 -7.02
CA LEU A 91 -24.50 2.06 -6.25
C LEU A 91 -23.26 2.55 -6.98
N GLY A 92 -23.25 2.52 -8.31
CA GLY A 92 -22.17 3.07 -9.13
C GLY A 92 -22.22 4.59 -9.31
N PHE A 93 -23.27 5.27 -8.81
CA PHE A 93 -23.38 6.72 -8.94
C PHE A 93 -22.47 7.45 -7.96
N VAL A 94 -21.61 8.31 -8.48
CA VAL A 94 -20.77 9.23 -7.73
C VAL A 94 -21.19 10.66 -8.10
N PRO A 95 -21.61 11.48 -7.12
CA PRO A 95 -21.95 12.87 -7.39
C PRO A 95 -20.77 13.64 -8.03
N PRO A 96 -20.99 14.45 -9.09
CA PRO A 96 -19.92 15.14 -9.82
C PRO A 96 -18.98 15.97 -8.94
N TRP A 97 -19.51 16.65 -7.93
CA TRP A 97 -18.70 17.49 -7.02
C TRP A 97 -17.63 16.73 -6.23
N ILE A 98 -17.77 15.41 -6.05
CA ILE A 98 -16.73 14.59 -5.40
C ILE A 98 -15.51 14.50 -6.33
N GLY A 99 -15.72 14.20 -7.60
CA GLY A 99 -14.67 14.16 -8.60
C GLY A 99 -14.07 15.55 -8.87
N GLU A 100 -14.92 16.56 -9.02
CA GLU A 100 -14.51 17.97 -9.27
C GLU A 100 -13.60 18.48 -8.14
N ARG A 101 -13.92 18.17 -6.87
CA ARG A 101 -13.07 18.52 -5.72
C ARG A 101 -11.67 17.91 -5.86
N ILE A 102 -11.58 16.64 -6.21
CA ILE A 102 -10.28 15.94 -6.36
C ILE A 102 -9.49 16.51 -7.53
N LEU A 103 -10.13 16.83 -8.66
CA LEU A 103 -9.48 17.49 -9.79
C LEU A 103 -8.95 18.87 -9.41
N ALA A 104 -9.73 19.66 -8.65
CA ALA A 104 -9.30 20.97 -8.17
C ALA A 104 -8.10 20.87 -7.19
N ILE A 105 -8.06 19.83 -6.34
CA ILE A 105 -6.92 19.53 -5.47
C ILE A 105 -5.68 19.20 -6.32
N GLY A 106 -5.83 18.42 -7.40
CA GLY A 106 -4.76 18.11 -8.35
C GLY A 106 -4.26 19.35 -9.08
N GLU A 107 -5.16 20.17 -9.65
CA GLU A 107 -4.82 21.41 -10.36
C GLU A 107 -4.10 22.42 -9.45
N ALA A 108 -4.46 22.48 -8.18
CA ALA A 108 -3.79 23.33 -7.19
C ALA A 108 -2.40 22.82 -6.78
N GLY A 109 -1.97 21.64 -7.22
CA GLY A 109 -0.72 21.00 -6.77
C GLY A 109 -0.69 20.80 -5.25
N ALA A 110 -1.83 20.44 -4.65
CA ALA A 110 -1.95 20.28 -3.21
C ALA A 110 -1.14 19.06 -2.71
N ALA A 111 -0.69 19.10 -1.46
CA ALA A 111 -0.23 17.91 -0.75
C ALA A 111 -1.43 17.07 -0.30
N ARG A 112 -1.37 15.75 -0.48
CA ARG A 112 -2.44 14.84 -0.03
C ARG A 112 -1.90 13.88 1.02
N ILE A 113 -2.61 13.78 2.15
CA ILE A 113 -2.25 12.86 3.23
C ILE A 113 -3.47 12.03 3.58
N SER A 114 -3.29 10.70 3.66
CA SER A 114 -4.34 9.81 4.12
C SER A 114 -3.78 8.75 5.05
N PHE A 115 -4.66 8.18 5.87
CA PHE A 115 -4.29 7.15 6.82
C PHE A 115 -5.11 5.89 6.59
N GLN A 116 -4.46 4.74 6.77
CA GLN A 116 -5.10 3.44 6.79
C GLN A 116 -5.07 2.87 8.21
N GLY A 117 -6.15 2.22 8.59
CA GLY A 117 -6.34 1.58 9.88
C GLY A 117 -7.84 1.42 10.11
N PRO A 118 -8.40 0.21 9.88
CA PRO A 118 -9.84 0.01 10.00
C PRO A 118 -10.30 0.30 11.42
N VAL A 119 -11.29 1.18 11.56
CA VAL A 119 -11.88 1.50 12.88
C VAL A 119 -12.79 0.35 13.33
N GLU A 120 -13.57 -0.18 12.40
CA GLU A 120 -14.47 -1.32 12.61
C GLU A 120 -14.26 -2.35 11.49
N PRO A 121 -13.25 -3.24 11.59
CA PRO A 121 -12.87 -4.14 10.50
C PRO A 121 -14.00 -5.06 10.02
N HIS A 122 -14.93 -5.44 10.90
CA HIS A 122 -16.06 -6.33 10.61
C HIS A 122 -17.35 -5.61 10.19
N LEU A 123 -17.32 -4.29 10.01
CA LEU A 123 -18.51 -3.49 9.72
C LEU A 123 -19.23 -3.91 8.44
N LEU A 124 -18.48 -4.37 7.44
CA LEU A 124 -19.02 -4.78 6.12
C LEU A 124 -19.22 -6.28 6.00
N ASP A 125 -19.02 -7.06 7.06
CA ASP A 125 -19.24 -8.50 7.05
C ASP A 125 -20.69 -8.83 6.65
N GLY A 126 -20.84 -9.86 5.81
CA GLY A 126 -22.15 -10.28 5.28
C GLY A 126 -22.75 -9.37 4.20
N ILE A 127 -22.02 -8.34 3.74
CA ILE A 127 -22.38 -7.60 2.53
C ILE A 127 -21.94 -8.40 1.31
N ASP A 128 -22.81 -8.47 0.29
CA ASP A 128 -22.49 -9.11 -0.98
C ASP A 128 -21.23 -8.46 -1.61
N PRO A 129 -20.17 -9.24 -1.87
CA PRO A 129 -18.93 -8.74 -2.48
C PRO A 129 -19.15 -8.06 -3.84
N GLU A 130 -20.18 -8.46 -4.59
CA GLU A 130 -20.50 -7.82 -5.87
C GLU A 130 -20.94 -6.36 -5.66
N LEU A 131 -21.73 -6.08 -4.61
CA LEU A 131 -22.18 -4.72 -4.28
C LEU A 131 -21.00 -3.84 -3.86
N LEU A 132 -20.05 -4.40 -3.07
CA LEU A 132 -18.80 -3.73 -2.72
C LEU A 132 -17.98 -3.37 -3.96
N GLY A 133 -17.98 -4.24 -4.96
CA GLY A 133 -17.30 -4.00 -6.24
C GLY A 133 -17.96 -2.92 -7.10
N ILE A 134 -19.27 -2.65 -6.94
CA ILE A 134 -19.99 -1.57 -7.65
C ILE A 134 -19.78 -0.23 -6.96
N ASP A 135 -19.89 -0.18 -5.63
CA ASP A 135 -19.64 1.04 -4.83
C ASP A 135 -18.16 1.20 -4.52
N MET A 136 -17.44 1.89 -5.38
CA MET A 136 -15.99 2.12 -5.25
C MET A 136 -15.62 3.25 -4.29
N LEU A 137 -16.58 4.01 -3.73
CA LEU A 137 -16.27 5.09 -2.79
C LEU A 137 -15.54 4.56 -1.53
N PRO A 138 -14.58 5.31 -1.01
CA PRO A 138 -14.18 6.69 -1.38
C PRO A 138 -13.24 6.83 -2.59
N ARG A 139 -12.83 5.74 -3.24
CA ARG A 139 -11.95 5.75 -4.41
C ARG A 139 -12.72 6.19 -5.66
N THR A 140 -12.26 7.23 -6.33
CA THR A 140 -12.88 7.75 -7.56
C THR A 140 -11.91 7.66 -8.75
N ARG A 141 -12.45 7.72 -9.97
CA ARG A 141 -11.64 7.75 -11.20
C ARG A 141 -10.75 8.99 -11.25
N GLU A 142 -11.27 10.11 -10.79
CA GLU A 142 -10.57 11.39 -10.72
C GLU A 142 -9.38 11.30 -9.75
N ALA A 143 -9.53 10.64 -8.60
CA ALA A 143 -8.43 10.42 -7.66
C ALA A 143 -7.32 9.56 -8.28
N ILE A 144 -7.67 8.54 -9.05
CA ILE A 144 -6.72 7.70 -9.79
C ILE A 144 -6.01 8.55 -10.85
N ALA A 145 -6.75 9.38 -11.62
CA ALA A 145 -6.18 10.23 -12.65
C ALA A 145 -5.18 11.25 -12.07
N VAL A 146 -5.53 11.90 -10.94
CA VAL A 146 -4.64 12.86 -10.24
C VAL A 146 -3.37 12.16 -9.75
N THR A 147 -3.49 10.95 -9.19
CA THR A 147 -2.34 10.17 -8.69
C THR A 147 -1.45 9.70 -9.85
N ASN A 148 -2.02 9.10 -10.90
CA ASN A 148 -1.26 8.64 -12.07
C ASN A 148 -0.63 9.80 -12.87
N GLY A 149 -1.25 10.98 -12.84
CA GLY A 149 -0.71 12.20 -13.42
C GLY A 149 0.35 12.88 -12.55
N GLN A 150 0.68 12.34 -11.39
CA GLN A 150 1.64 12.92 -10.44
C GLN A 150 1.38 14.39 -10.13
N GLN A 151 0.10 14.81 -10.15
CA GLN A 151 -0.30 16.21 -9.98
C GLN A 151 -0.14 16.71 -8.53
N THR A 152 -0.03 15.81 -7.58
CA THR A 152 0.08 16.11 -6.15
C THR A 152 1.26 15.35 -5.55
N ASN A 153 1.91 15.91 -4.56
CA ASN A 153 2.73 15.14 -3.61
C ASN A 153 1.80 14.52 -2.56
N TRP A 154 1.99 13.24 -2.26
CA TRP A 154 1.05 12.53 -1.39
C TRP A 154 1.73 11.46 -0.54
N CYS A 155 1.08 11.10 0.58
CA CYS A 155 1.52 10.01 1.42
C CYS A 155 0.33 9.29 2.05
N ILE A 156 0.44 7.96 2.12
CA ILE A 156 -0.45 7.09 2.88
C ILE A 156 0.36 6.48 4.03
N LEU A 157 -0.19 6.52 5.25
CA LEU A 157 0.45 5.98 6.45
C LEU A 157 -0.55 5.10 7.24
N PRO A 158 -0.07 4.12 8.02
CA PRO A 158 -0.92 3.43 8.96
C PRO A 158 -1.23 4.31 10.18
N PHE A 159 -2.45 4.21 10.68
CA PHE A 159 -2.85 4.78 11.95
C PHE A 159 -3.54 3.72 12.83
N PRO A 160 -2.90 3.25 13.91
CA PRO A 160 -3.47 2.25 14.79
C PRO A 160 -4.81 2.68 15.38
N THR A 161 -5.79 1.78 15.30
CA THR A 161 -7.10 1.92 15.92
C THR A 161 -7.36 0.71 16.83
N PRO A 162 -8.21 0.84 17.88
CA PRO A 162 -8.53 -0.31 18.72
C PRO A 162 -9.09 -1.50 17.95
N GLY A 163 -10.05 -1.27 17.04
CA GLY A 163 -10.63 -2.35 16.25
C GLY A 163 -9.62 -3.03 15.31
N TRP A 164 -8.66 -2.29 14.76
CA TRP A 164 -7.58 -2.90 13.99
C TRP A 164 -6.63 -3.71 14.88
N ALA A 165 -6.36 -3.23 16.08
CA ALA A 165 -5.51 -3.95 17.03
C ALA A 165 -6.10 -5.31 17.45
N GLU A 166 -7.39 -5.35 17.73
CA GLU A 166 -8.11 -6.58 18.05
C GLU A 166 -8.12 -7.58 16.86
N LEU A 167 -8.18 -7.08 15.61
CA LEU A 167 -8.07 -7.91 14.43
C LEU A 167 -6.66 -8.51 14.28
N VAL A 168 -5.61 -7.72 14.55
CA VAL A 168 -4.20 -8.14 14.39
C VAL A 168 -3.75 -9.03 15.52
N HIS A 169 -4.20 -8.78 16.74
CA HIS A 169 -3.80 -9.47 17.97
C HIS A 169 -5.01 -10.01 18.75
N PRO A 170 -5.80 -10.92 18.15
CA PRO A 170 -7.01 -11.45 18.77
C PRO A 170 -6.75 -12.29 20.03
N GLU A 171 -5.49 -12.66 20.30
CA GLU A 171 -5.05 -13.41 21.46
C GLU A 171 -4.79 -12.53 22.70
N LEU A 172 -4.77 -11.21 22.53
CA LEU A 172 -4.49 -10.24 23.59
C LEU A 172 -5.77 -9.56 24.09
N GLU A 173 -5.73 -9.03 25.32
CA GLU A 173 -6.79 -8.13 25.80
C GLU A 173 -6.77 -6.81 24.96
N PRO A 174 -7.90 -6.12 24.77
CA PRO A 174 -8.01 -4.98 23.86
C PRO A 174 -6.97 -3.88 24.07
N ASP A 175 -6.69 -3.49 25.32
CA ASP A 175 -5.70 -2.46 25.64
C ASP A 175 -4.27 -2.93 25.33
N ASP A 176 -3.96 -4.19 25.62
CA ASP A 176 -2.65 -4.80 25.33
C ASP A 176 -2.47 -4.97 23.79
N ALA A 177 -3.51 -5.35 23.08
CA ALA A 177 -3.52 -5.43 21.62
C ALA A 177 -3.23 -4.06 20.99
N TYR A 178 -3.90 -3.00 21.48
CA TYR A 178 -3.72 -1.64 20.97
C TYR A 178 -2.31 -1.10 21.24
N GLU A 179 -1.79 -1.33 22.43
CA GLU A 179 -0.41 -0.95 22.78
C GLU A 179 0.60 -1.74 21.90
N ARG A 180 0.37 -3.03 21.68
CA ARG A 180 1.22 -3.89 20.85
C ARG A 180 1.24 -3.41 19.40
N LEU A 181 0.08 -3.09 18.83
CA LEU A 181 -0.01 -2.57 17.46
C LEU A 181 0.71 -1.22 17.33
N TRP A 182 0.56 -0.31 18.31
CA TRP A 182 1.30 0.96 18.33
C TRP A 182 2.80 0.74 18.36
N GLN A 183 3.31 -0.13 19.22
CA GLN A 183 4.74 -0.43 19.31
C GLN A 183 5.28 -0.97 17.97
N GLN A 184 4.53 -1.82 17.30
CA GLN A 184 4.91 -2.35 15.98
C GLN A 184 4.93 -1.25 14.91
N VAL A 185 3.88 -0.43 14.85
CA VAL A 185 3.79 0.67 13.88
C VAL A 185 4.87 1.73 14.14
N GLU A 186 5.13 2.09 15.40
CA GLU A 186 6.24 2.98 15.75
C GLU A 186 7.59 2.44 15.27
N TRP A 187 7.85 1.15 15.49
CA TRP A 187 9.09 0.52 15.06
C TRP A 187 9.20 0.45 13.53
N ILE A 188 8.15 0.02 12.85
CA ILE A 188 8.08 -0.06 11.40
C ILE A 188 8.30 1.32 10.77
N LEU A 189 7.62 2.33 11.27
CA LEU A 189 7.74 3.71 10.78
C LEU A 189 8.97 4.45 11.30
N ARG A 190 9.85 3.76 12.03
CA ARG A 190 11.08 4.35 12.61
C ARG A 190 10.80 5.52 13.56
N LEU A 191 9.57 5.63 14.09
CA LEU A 191 9.21 6.71 15.01
C LEU A 191 9.94 6.62 16.35
N ASN A 192 10.43 5.45 16.72
CA ASN A 192 11.26 5.22 17.90
C ASN A 192 12.74 5.61 17.72
N GLU A 193 13.18 5.94 16.49
CA GLU A 193 14.53 6.43 16.24
C GLU A 193 14.70 7.87 16.78
N PRO A 194 15.93 8.27 17.15
CA PRO A 194 16.19 9.65 17.58
C PRO A 194 15.78 10.70 16.54
N ASP A 195 15.98 10.39 15.26
CA ASP A 195 15.57 11.19 14.11
C ASP A 195 14.89 10.28 13.07
N PRO A 196 13.57 10.16 13.11
CA PRO A 196 12.80 9.34 12.16
C PRO A 196 12.96 9.78 10.70
N VAL A 197 13.11 11.08 10.47
CA VAL A 197 13.27 11.63 9.11
C VAL A 197 14.62 11.18 8.53
N ALA A 198 15.71 11.36 9.27
CA ALA A 198 17.03 10.92 8.84
C ALA A 198 17.09 9.39 8.65
N ALA A 199 16.41 8.62 9.50
CA ALA A 199 16.34 7.17 9.37
C ALA A 199 15.60 6.73 8.07
N TRP A 200 14.53 7.43 7.70
CA TRP A 200 13.84 7.19 6.43
C TRP A 200 14.65 7.70 5.23
N GLU A 201 15.30 8.86 5.31
CA GLU A 201 16.17 9.34 4.23
C GLU A 201 17.27 8.33 3.89
N ALA A 202 17.92 7.77 4.91
CA ALA A 202 18.92 6.71 4.73
C ALA A 202 18.36 5.46 4.07
N ARG A 203 17.16 5.00 4.49
CA ARG A 203 16.51 3.83 3.87
C ARG A 203 16.09 4.11 2.43
N LEU A 204 15.51 5.25 2.15
CA LEU A 204 15.13 5.65 0.80
C LEU A 204 16.34 5.77 -0.15
N GLU A 205 17.48 6.25 0.35
CA GLU A 205 18.72 6.29 -0.43
C GLU A 205 19.22 4.87 -0.75
N GLN A 206 19.19 3.97 0.22
CA GLN A 206 19.54 2.55 0.01
C GLN A 206 18.64 1.91 -1.07
N LEU A 207 17.32 2.08 -0.97
CA LEU A 207 16.35 1.53 -1.94
C LEU A 207 16.54 2.17 -3.33
N ALA A 208 16.80 3.47 -3.40
CA ALA A 208 17.10 4.16 -4.65
C ALA A 208 18.40 3.62 -5.29
N GLY A 209 19.40 3.31 -4.48
CA GLY A 209 20.63 2.65 -4.94
C GLY A 209 20.36 1.26 -5.54
N ILE A 210 19.46 0.48 -4.92
CA ILE A 210 19.03 -0.83 -5.42
C ILE A 210 18.27 -0.66 -6.75
N ALA A 211 17.29 0.24 -6.82
CA ALA A 211 16.54 0.52 -8.03
C ALA A 211 17.45 0.97 -9.19
N ALA A 212 18.43 1.83 -8.91
CA ALA A 212 19.41 2.27 -9.89
C ALA A 212 20.28 1.11 -10.43
N LYS A 213 20.73 0.20 -9.57
CA LYS A 213 21.45 -1.00 -9.98
C LYS A 213 20.58 -1.90 -10.85
N LEU A 214 19.33 -2.18 -10.45
CA LEU A 214 18.38 -2.99 -11.21
C LEU A 214 18.14 -2.39 -12.61
N ASN A 215 17.96 -1.07 -12.71
CA ASN A 215 17.86 -0.35 -13.98
C ASN A 215 19.11 -0.50 -14.86
N GLY A 216 20.30 -0.53 -14.25
CA GLY A 216 21.56 -0.71 -14.96
C GLY A 216 21.80 -2.12 -15.50
N LEU A 217 21.05 -3.15 -15.06
CA LEU A 217 21.26 -4.53 -15.42
C LEU A 217 20.72 -4.89 -16.82
N GLY A 218 19.76 -4.14 -17.38
CA GLY A 218 19.15 -4.42 -18.69
C GLY A 218 18.43 -5.78 -18.71
N LEU A 219 17.59 -6.03 -17.72
CA LEU A 219 16.88 -7.29 -17.54
C LEU A 219 15.75 -7.46 -18.57
N ASP A 220 15.64 -8.65 -19.17
CA ASP A 220 14.52 -9.04 -20.02
C ASP A 220 13.40 -9.71 -19.23
N HIS A 221 13.77 -10.54 -18.26
CA HIS A 221 12.79 -11.20 -17.38
C HIS A 221 13.39 -11.57 -16.03
N LEU A 222 12.51 -11.89 -15.10
CA LEU A 222 12.82 -12.42 -13.77
C LEU A 222 12.40 -13.88 -13.67
N ARG A 223 13.16 -14.68 -12.92
CA ARG A 223 12.78 -16.03 -12.53
C ARG A 223 12.70 -16.13 -11.02
N TYR A 224 11.54 -16.56 -10.54
CA TYR A 224 11.28 -16.90 -9.14
C TYR A 224 11.37 -18.40 -8.96
N ASN A 225 12.19 -18.87 -8.04
CA ASN A 225 12.32 -20.28 -7.69
C ASN A 225 12.25 -20.46 -6.18
N GLY A 226 11.42 -21.36 -5.73
CA GLY A 226 11.23 -21.66 -4.30
C GLY A 226 10.29 -22.84 -4.09
N PRO A 227 9.93 -23.15 -2.85
CA PRO A 227 8.95 -24.17 -2.58
C PRO A 227 7.61 -23.84 -3.27
N ASP A 228 7.11 -24.80 -4.08
CA ASP A 228 5.87 -24.63 -4.86
C ASP A 228 5.82 -23.31 -5.67
N THR A 229 6.97 -22.84 -6.15
CA THR A 229 7.10 -21.63 -6.97
C THR A 229 8.16 -21.84 -8.05
N GLU A 230 7.73 -21.75 -9.30
CA GLU A 230 8.56 -21.70 -10.50
C GLU A 230 7.86 -20.76 -11.48
N LEU A 231 8.28 -19.49 -11.49
CA LEU A 231 7.60 -18.45 -12.26
C LEU A 231 8.63 -17.63 -13.05
N THR A 232 8.35 -17.41 -14.34
CA THR A 232 9.06 -16.47 -15.19
C THR A 232 8.17 -15.25 -15.45
N VAL A 233 8.71 -14.06 -15.19
CA VAL A 233 8.01 -12.78 -15.39
C VAL A 233 8.81 -11.90 -16.33
N GLY A 234 8.33 -11.73 -17.56
CA GLY A 234 8.94 -10.85 -18.56
C GLY A 234 8.78 -9.38 -18.17
N LEU A 235 9.76 -8.56 -18.54
CA LEU A 235 9.70 -7.11 -18.39
C LEU A 235 9.44 -6.45 -19.74
N LEU A 236 8.77 -5.29 -19.74
CA LEU A 236 8.70 -4.44 -20.93
C LEU A 236 10.09 -3.81 -21.16
N PRO A 237 10.50 -3.59 -22.42
CA PRO A 237 11.79 -2.90 -22.68
C PRO A 237 11.91 -1.54 -22.03
N GLY A 238 10.78 -0.85 -21.83
CA GLY A 238 10.70 0.43 -21.13
C GLY A 238 10.45 0.33 -19.62
N SER A 239 10.40 -0.86 -19.03
CA SER A 239 10.21 -1.02 -17.58
C SER A 239 11.32 -0.34 -16.79
N THR A 240 10.96 0.46 -15.80
CA THR A 240 11.87 1.22 -14.95
C THR A 240 11.63 0.85 -13.50
N TRP A 241 12.67 0.40 -12.81
CA TRP A 241 12.62 0.13 -11.39
C TRP A 241 12.55 1.44 -10.60
N ILE A 242 11.58 1.53 -9.72
CA ILE A 242 11.29 2.68 -8.86
C ILE A 242 11.35 2.21 -7.41
N SER A 243 11.70 3.11 -6.51
CA SER A 243 11.65 2.90 -5.07
C SER A 243 10.84 4.03 -4.42
N GLY A 244 10.60 3.94 -3.11
CA GLY A 244 9.68 4.75 -2.33
C GLY A 244 9.67 6.28 -2.52
N ALA A 245 10.74 6.89 -3.04
CA ALA A 245 10.76 8.34 -3.31
C ALA A 245 10.28 8.64 -4.73
N MET A 246 9.30 9.53 -4.84
CA MET A 246 8.70 10.01 -6.08
C MET A 246 8.84 11.53 -6.22
N GLU A 247 8.54 12.06 -7.39
CA GLU A 247 8.50 13.50 -7.64
C GLU A 247 7.20 13.87 -8.37
N SER A 248 6.52 14.91 -7.89
CA SER A 248 5.34 15.45 -8.56
C SER A 248 5.73 16.26 -9.80
N ILE A 249 4.77 16.51 -10.69
CA ILE A 249 4.98 17.39 -11.86
C ILE A 249 5.40 18.82 -11.47
N HIS A 250 5.25 19.19 -10.20
CA HIS A 250 5.67 20.48 -9.64
C HIS A 250 7.09 20.46 -9.04
N GLY A 251 7.84 19.35 -9.21
CA GLY A 251 9.20 19.21 -8.69
C GLY A 251 9.28 18.96 -7.18
N VAL A 252 8.18 18.58 -6.53
CA VAL A 252 8.17 18.25 -5.12
C VAL A 252 8.47 16.75 -4.94
N ARG A 253 9.61 16.43 -4.31
CA ARG A 253 9.96 15.06 -3.94
C ARG A 253 9.15 14.64 -2.71
N PHE A 254 8.58 13.45 -2.71
CA PHE A 254 7.73 12.92 -1.65
C PHE A 254 7.86 11.39 -1.54
N THR A 255 7.34 10.81 -0.47
CA THR A 255 7.27 9.38 -0.25
C THR A 255 5.83 8.94 -0.21
N ALA A 256 5.40 8.24 -1.27
CA ALA A 256 3.99 7.91 -1.51
C ALA A 256 3.37 7.02 -0.43
N ASN A 257 4.11 6.04 0.04
CA ASN A 257 3.71 5.12 1.10
C ASN A 257 4.76 5.14 2.22
N LEU A 258 4.32 5.14 3.46
CA LEU A 258 5.15 4.86 4.62
C LEU A 258 4.45 3.79 5.47
N PRO A 259 5.08 2.62 5.67
CA PRO A 259 6.41 2.26 5.21
C PRO A 259 6.50 2.08 3.69
N THR A 260 7.71 2.15 3.16
CA THR A 260 8.09 1.72 1.82
C THR A 260 9.41 0.98 1.90
N GLU A 261 9.42 -0.29 1.52
CA GLU A 261 10.56 -1.19 1.73
C GLU A 261 10.94 -1.93 0.42
N GLU A 262 10.50 -1.41 -0.73
CA GLU A 262 10.53 -2.09 -2.00
C GLU A 262 11.27 -1.35 -3.12
N ALA A 263 11.70 -2.11 -4.12
CA ALA A 263 11.95 -1.64 -5.47
C ALA A 263 10.98 -2.38 -6.42
N PHE A 264 10.17 -1.65 -7.18
CA PHE A 264 9.12 -2.22 -8.02
C PHE A 264 9.19 -1.74 -9.47
N THR A 265 8.55 -2.50 -10.36
CA THR A 265 8.42 -2.14 -11.79
C THR A 265 7.19 -2.79 -12.41
N ALA A 266 6.79 -2.32 -13.61
CA ALA A 266 5.73 -2.94 -14.39
C ALA A 266 6.29 -4.13 -15.21
N PRO A 267 5.70 -5.35 -15.11
CA PRO A 267 6.04 -6.47 -15.99
C PRO A 267 5.39 -6.30 -17.38
N ASP A 268 5.83 -7.14 -18.35
CA ASP A 268 5.09 -7.35 -19.59
C ASP A 268 3.88 -8.28 -19.28
N PRO A 269 2.64 -7.77 -19.35
CA PRO A 269 1.45 -8.53 -18.94
C PRO A 269 1.16 -9.75 -19.82
N ARG A 270 1.94 -9.99 -20.89
CA ARG A 270 1.77 -11.12 -21.82
C ARG A 270 2.88 -12.17 -21.68
N ARG A 271 3.91 -11.88 -20.87
CA ARG A 271 5.11 -12.71 -20.73
C ARG A 271 5.28 -13.21 -19.31
N VAL A 272 4.25 -13.86 -18.77
CA VAL A 272 4.28 -14.49 -17.45
C VAL A 272 3.88 -15.94 -17.62
N ASP A 273 4.75 -16.87 -17.24
CA ASP A 273 4.54 -18.30 -17.37
C ASP A 273 5.05 -19.05 -16.14
N GLY A 274 4.32 -20.07 -15.69
CA GLY A 274 4.66 -20.89 -14.54
C GLY A 274 3.65 -20.82 -13.41
N PHE A 275 4.08 -21.09 -12.21
CA PHE A 275 3.21 -21.09 -11.02
C PHE A 275 3.91 -20.47 -9.83
N VAL A 276 3.10 -19.91 -8.94
CA VAL A 276 3.57 -19.24 -7.72
C VAL A 276 2.62 -19.50 -6.58
N THR A 277 3.19 -19.70 -5.40
CA THR A 277 2.44 -19.83 -4.14
C THR A 277 2.67 -18.60 -3.28
N ALA A 278 1.58 -18.00 -2.81
CA ALA A 278 1.67 -16.90 -1.87
C ALA A 278 2.24 -17.36 -0.53
N THR A 279 3.11 -16.55 0.05
CA THR A 279 3.79 -16.86 1.32
C THR A 279 3.09 -16.24 2.53
N LYS A 280 2.08 -15.38 2.29
CA LYS A 280 1.23 -14.75 3.30
C LYS A 280 -0.23 -14.76 2.82
N PRO A 281 -1.21 -14.65 3.73
CA PRO A 281 -2.60 -14.46 3.36
C PRO A 281 -2.79 -13.24 2.45
N LEU A 282 -3.63 -13.37 1.42
CA LEU A 282 -4.02 -12.25 0.58
C LEU A 282 -5.28 -11.59 1.16
N LEU A 283 -5.24 -10.27 1.24
CA LEU A 283 -6.34 -9.47 1.75
C LEU A 283 -7.08 -8.77 0.62
N ILE A 284 -8.39 -8.92 0.63
CA ILE A 284 -9.29 -8.14 -0.24
C ILE A 284 -10.25 -7.39 0.68
N PRO A 285 -10.32 -6.06 0.61
CA PRO A 285 -11.21 -5.29 1.47
C PRO A 285 -12.66 -5.77 1.41
N GLY A 286 -13.23 -6.08 2.58
CA GLY A 286 -14.61 -6.59 2.69
C GLY A 286 -14.77 -8.08 2.41
N ALA A 287 -13.69 -8.84 2.25
CA ALA A 287 -13.71 -10.30 2.13
C ALA A 287 -12.85 -10.96 3.21
N ALA A 288 -13.12 -12.23 3.48
CA ALA A 288 -12.25 -13.01 4.35
C ALA A 288 -10.85 -13.16 3.73
N PRO A 289 -9.78 -13.24 4.54
CA PRO A 289 -8.43 -13.47 4.04
C PRO A 289 -8.36 -14.75 3.18
N ILE A 290 -7.63 -14.68 2.08
CA ILE A 290 -7.38 -15.82 1.19
C ILE A 290 -6.07 -16.49 1.62
N GLU A 291 -6.13 -17.71 2.06
CA GLU A 291 -4.99 -18.48 2.57
C GLU A 291 -4.55 -19.55 1.58
N GLY A 292 -3.26 -19.87 1.57
CA GLY A 292 -2.71 -20.92 0.72
C GLY A 292 -2.88 -20.65 -0.79
N LEU A 293 -2.92 -19.37 -1.19
CA LEU A 293 -3.13 -18.98 -2.58
C LEU A 293 -2.03 -19.55 -3.50
N LYS A 294 -2.48 -20.22 -4.57
CA LYS A 294 -1.63 -20.70 -5.67
C LYS A 294 -2.18 -20.19 -6.99
N VAL A 295 -1.31 -19.59 -7.80
CA VAL A 295 -1.69 -19.03 -9.09
C VAL A 295 -0.80 -19.63 -10.17
N ARG A 296 -1.42 -20.10 -11.26
CA ARG A 296 -0.73 -20.55 -12.49
C ARG A 296 -0.96 -19.56 -13.60
N PHE A 297 0.11 -19.19 -14.26
CA PHE A 297 0.10 -18.27 -15.40
C PHE A 297 0.47 -19.00 -16.69
N GLU A 298 -0.21 -18.65 -17.78
CA GLU A 298 0.10 -19.05 -19.15
C GLU A 298 -0.04 -17.84 -20.08
N ALA A 299 1.01 -17.52 -20.82
CA ALA A 299 1.07 -16.35 -21.71
C ALA A 299 0.55 -15.07 -21.04
N GLY A 300 0.97 -14.84 -19.80
CA GLY A 300 0.63 -13.68 -18.97
C GLY A 300 -0.72 -13.71 -18.27
N ARG A 301 -1.55 -14.73 -18.48
CA ARG A 301 -2.88 -14.81 -17.86
C ARG A 301 -2.87 -15.80 -16.71
N ALA A 302 -3.44 -15.42 -15.58
CA ALA A 302 -3.76 -16.33 -14.48
C ALA A 302 -4.88 -17.27 -14.96
N VAL A 303 -4.52 -18.53 -15.26
CA VAL A 303 -5.42 -19.56 -15.82
C VAL A 303 -5.97 -20.47 -14.74
N GLN A 304 -5.29 -20.57 -13.60
CA GLN A 304 -5.72 -21.34 -12.45
C GLN A 304 -5.41 -20.55 -11.18
N ILE A 305 -6.40 -20.45 -10.32
CA ILE A 305 -6.33 -19.77 -9.02
C ILE A 305 -6.94 -20.72 -8.01
N ASP A 306 -6.12 -21.25 -7.11
CA ASP A 306 -6.52 -22.14 -6.04
C ASP A 306 -6.08 -21.56 -4.69
N ALA A 307 -6.82 -21.87 -3.63
CA ALA A 307 -6.50 -21.47 -2.27
C ALA A 307 -7.17 -22.43 -1.28
N ASP A 308 -6.68 -22.44 -0.05
CA ASP A 308 -7.30 -23.22 1.02
C ASP A 308 -8.70 -22.65 1.35
N ASN A 309 -8.87 -21.33 1.21
CA ASN A 309 -10.17 -20.65 1.30
C ASN A 309 -10.19 -19.40 0.38
N GLY A 310 -11.39 -18.90 0.02
CA GLY A 310 -11.60 -17.61 -0.63
C GLY A 310 -11.15 -17.50 -2.10
N ALA A 311 -10.73 -18.58 -2.77
CA ALA A 311 -10.27 -18.56 -4.16
C ALA A 311 -11.32 -17.98 -5.13
N GLU A 312 -12.60 -18.20 -4.88
CA GLU A 312 -13.70 -17.67 -5.70
C GLU A 312 -13.77 -16.16 -5.68
N THR A 313 -13.42 -15.51 -4.58
CA THR A 313 -13.36 -14.06 -4.48
C THR A 313 -12.31 -13.51 -5.44
N LEU A 314 -11.09 -14.06 -5.44
CA LEU A 314 -10.04 -13.63 -6.35
C LEU A 314 -10.37 -13.95 -7.81
N ARG A 315 -10.98 -15.11 -8.09
CA ARG A 315 -11.47 -15.46 -9.44
C ARG A 315 -12.49 -14.44 -9.94
N ALA A 316 -13.44 -14.03 -9.10
CA ALA A 316 -14.43 -13.01 -9.43
C ALA A 316 -13.79 -11.65 -9.71
N MET A 317 -12.77 -11.27 -8.94
CA MET A 317 -12.00 -10.05 -9.17
C MET A 317 -11.24 -10.12 -10.51
N CYS A 318 -10.59 -11.24 -10.82
CA CYS A 318 -9.87 -11.47 -12.07
C CYS A 318 -10.80 -11.53 -13.31
N ALA A 319 -12.10 -11.69 -13.13
CA ALA A 319 -13.08 -11.70 -14.21
C ALA A 319 -13.65 -10.31 -14.56
N LYS A 320 -13.28 -9.23 -13.82
CA LYS A 320 -13.85 -7.89 -13.99
C LYS A 320 -13.52 -7.24 -15.33
N ASP A 321 -12.31 -7.43 -15.83
CA ASP A 321 -11.86 -6.91 -17.11
C ASP A 321 -10.70 -7.76 -17.67
N GLU A 322 -10.24 -7.46 -18.88
CA GLU A 322 -9.19 -8.26 -19.55
C GLU A 322 -7.85 -8.21 -18.80
N GLY A 323 -7.50 -7.08 -18.20
CA GLY A 323 -6.26 -6.88 -17.46
C GLY A 323 -6.29 -7.47 -16.05
N ALA A 324 -7.47 -7.70 -15.48
CA ALA A 324 -7.62 -8.13 -14.10
C ALA A 324 -6.93 -9.47 -13.77
N ALA A 325 -6.83 -10.37 -14.76
CA ALA A 325 -6.15 -11.66 -14.61
C ALA A 325 -4.68 -11.64 -15.10
N ARG A 326 -4.06 -10.48 -15.20
CA ARG A 326 -2.67 -10.29 -15.62
C ARG A 326 -1.90 -9.52 -14.57
N LEU A 327 -0.56 -9.69 -14.54
CA LEU A 327 0.28 -8.92 -13.64
C LEU A 327 0.40 -7.45 -14.09
N GLY A 328 0.35 -6.54 -13.13
CA GLY A 328 0.62 -5.12 -13.28
C GLY A 328 1.87 -4.67 -12.54
N GLU A 329 2.32 -5.47 -11.56
CA GLU A 329 3.48 -5.12 -10.76
C GLU A 329 4.33 -6.32 -10.40
N VAL A 330 5.63 -6.04 -10.26
CA VAL A 330 6.64 -6.89 -9.65
C VAL A 330 7.42 -6.05 -8.66
N ALA A 331 7.41 -6.44 -7.40
CA ALA A 331 8.14 -5.77 -6.34
C ALA A 331 9.15 -6.70 -5.66
N LEU A 332 10.34 -6.17 -5.40
CA LEU A 332 11.40 -6.84 -4.66
C LEU A 332 11.58 -6.16 -3.31
N VAL A 333 11.46 -6.93 -2.25
CA VAL A 333 11.60 -6.50 -0.85
C VAL A 333 12.64 -7.40 -0.19
N ASP A 334 13.58 -6.79 0.55
CA ASP A 334 14.58 -7.53 1.29
C ASP A 334 14.15 -7.84 2.74
N ARG A 335 14.91 -8.70 3.40
CA ARG A 335 14.70 -9.06 4.80
C ARG A 335 14.97 -7.93 5.79
N GLU A 336 15.52 -6.79 5.35
CA GLU A 336 15.70 -5.61 6.20
C GLU A 336 14.41 -4.84 6.40
N SER A 337 13.36 -5.17 5.63
CA SER A 337 12.02 -4.67 5.89
C SER A 337 11.58 -4.93 7.32
N ARG A 338 11.32 -3.86 8.06
CA ARG A 338 10.80 -3.97 9.44
C ARG A 338 9.40 -4.61 9.48
N VAL A 339 8.63 -4.48 8.41
CA VAL A 339 7.34 -5.17 8.30
C VAL A 339 7.56 -6.68 8.24
N GLY A 340 8.46 -7.14 7.38
CA GLY A 340 8.81 -8.56 7.28
C GLY A 340 9.38 -9.11 8.60
N GLN A 341 10.28 -8.38 9.24
CA GLN A 341 10.90 -8.75 10.51
C GLN A 341 9.90 -8.85 11.68
N SER A 342 8.78 -8.10 11.63
CA SER A 342 7.75 -8.16 12.67
C SER A 342 7.11 -9.55 12.79
N GLY A 343 7.11 -10.32 11.71
CA GLY A 343 6.45 -11.62 11.62
C GLY A 343 4.92 -11.56 11.71
N THR A 344 4.34 -10.37 11.74
CA THR A 344 2.91 -10.13 11.94
C THR A 344 2.20 -9.95 10.60
N ALA A 345 1.01 -10.52 10.48
CA ALA A 345 0.06 -10.17 9.43
C ALA A 345 -0.80 -9.00 9.94
N PHE A 346 -0.68 -7.85 9.32
CA PHE A 346 -1.35 -6.65 9.79
C PHE A 346 -2.78 -6.50 9.27
N TYR A 347 -3.18 -7.34 8.32
CA TYR A 347 -4.44 -7.19 7.61
C TYR A 347 -4.59 -5.78 7.01
N SER A 348 -3.48 -5.27 6.47
CA SER A 348 -3.34 -3.97 5.82
C SER A 348 -2.46 -4.11 4.58
N ILE A 349 -3.00 -3.85 3.40
CA ILE A 349 -2.25 -3.93 2.14
C ILE A 349 -0.99 -3.08 2.25
N LEU A 350 -1.10 -1.83 2.72
CA LEU A 350 0.02 -0.91 2.88
C LEU A 350 1.20 -1.48 3.71
N LEU A 351 0.91 -2.26 4.74
CA LEU A 351 1.94 -2.90 5.55
C LEU A 351 2.37 -4.23 4.94
N ASP A 352 1.40 -5.11 4.66
CA ASP A 352 1.70 -6.51 4.32
C ASP A 352 2.42 -6.64 2.96
N GLU A 353 2.18 -5.74 1.98
CA GLU A 353 2.95 -5.67 0.73
C GLU A 353 4.43 -5.41 0.97
N ASN A 354 4.76 -4.60 1.98
CA ASN A 354 6.12 -4.28 2.37
C ASN A 354 6.82 -5.38 3.19
N ALA A 355 6.15 -6.48 3.47
CA ALA A 355 6.71 -7.57 4.28
C ALA A 355 7.61 -8.52 3.48
N ALA A 356 7.42 -8.65 2.17
CA ALA A 356 8.15 -9.57 1.30
C ALA A 356 7.99 -9.18 -0.18
N CYS A 357 8.82 -9.75 -1.06
CA CYS A 357 8.59 -9.63 -2.49
C CYS A 357 7.15 -9.98 -2.83
N HIS A 358 6.54 -9.20 -3.70
CA HIS A 358 5.15 -9.38 -4.09
C HIS A 358 4.92 -9.17 -5.58
N LEU A 359 3.78 -9.62 -6.03
CA LEU A 359 3.27 -9.44 -7.39
C LEU A 359 1.88 -8.84 -7.28
N ALA A 360 1.51 -7.94 -8.20
CA ALA A 360 0.14 -7.45 -8.26
C ALA A 360 -0.61 -7.96 -9.49
N LEU A 361 -1.82 -8.48 -9.28
CA LEU A 361 -2.79 -8.69 -10.34
C LEU A 361 -3.51 -7.38 -10.65
N GLY A 362 -3.67 -7.05 -11.93
CA GLY A 362 -4.42 -5.88 -12.37
C GLY A 362 -3.55 -4.75 -12.89
N SER A 363 -3.93 -3.51 -12.58
CA SER A 363 -3.36 -2.30 -13.18
C SER A 363 -1.89 -2.09 -12.83
N ALA A 364 -1.07 -1.75 -13.83
CA ALA A 364 0.28 -1.24 -13.63
C ALA A 364 0.25 0.27 -13.32
N TYR A 365 1.32 0.75 -12.67
CA TYR A 365 1.59 2.18 -12.54
C TYR A 365 2.30 2.70 -13.80
N PRO A 366 1.69 3.60 -14.59
CA PRO A 366 2.28 4.06 -15.86
C PRO A 366 3.64 4.73 -15.70
N PHE A 367 3.93 5.34 -14.55
CA PHE A 367 5.21 5.98 -14.26
C PHE A 367 6.36 5.00 -14.00
N SER A 368 6.08 3.69 -13.83
CA SER A 368 7.10 2.64 -13.78
C SER A 368 7.50 2.11 -15.18
N VAL A 369 7.04 2.77 -16.24
CA VAL A 369 7.45 2.52 -17.62
C VAL A 369 7.91 3.84 -18.25
N ALA A 370 9.10 3.85 -18.84
CA ALA A 370 9.64 5.02 -19.52
C ALA A 370 8.68 5.55 -20.61
N ASP A 371 8.75 6.86 -20.88
CA ASP A 371 7.96 7.46 -21.95
C ASP A 371 8.26 6.81 -23.30
N GLY A 372 7.22 6.37 -23.96
CA GLY A 372 7.35 5.69 -25.25
C GLY A 372 6.23 4.67 -25.51
N PRO A 373 6.38 3.86 -26.57
CA PRO A 373 5.34 2.91 -26.98
C PRO A 373 5.08 1.81 -25.95
N ASP A 374 6.05 1.46 -25.11
CA ASP A 374 5.90 0.42 -24.11
C ASP A 374 4.98 0.83 -22.95
N ARG A 375 4.88 2.14 -22.64
CA ARG A 375 3.93 2.64 -21.63
C ARG A 375 2.48 2.29 -21.96
N ALA A 376 2.10 2.29 -23.23
CA ALA A 376 0.77 1.87 -23.68
C ALA A 376 0.55 0.34 -23.58
N ARG A 377 1.60 -0.45 -23.39
CA ARG A 377 1.55 -1.90 -23.21
C ARG A 377 1.43 -2.31 -21.75
N ALA A 378 1.70 -1.38 -20.81
CA ALA A 378 1.54 -1.63 -19.40
C ALA A 378 0.10 -2.06 -19.10
N ASN A 379 -0.08 -2.99 -18.17
CA ASN A 379 -1.39 -3.56 -17.90
C ASN A 379 -2.37 -2.50 -17.38
N GLN A 380 -3.59 -2.54 -17.89
CA GLN A 380 -4.68 -1.66 -17.49
C GLN A 380 -5.83 -2.49 -16.93
N SER A 381 -6.30 -2.15 -15.76
CA SER A 381 -7.41 -2.83 -15.10
C SER A 381 -8.10 -1.91 -14.11
N SER A 382 -9.30 -2.28 -13.72
CA SER A 382 -10.04 -1.64 -12.62
C SER A 382 -9.60 -2.12 -11.23
N ILE A 383 -8.75 -3.15 -11.15
CA ILE A 383 -8.21 -3.69 -9.91
C ILE A 383 -6.68 -3.53 -9.85
N HIS A 384 -6.15 -3.57 -8.62
CA HIS A 384 -4.75 -3.75 -8.28
C HIS A 384 -4.72 -4.53 -6.96
N ILE A 385 -4.18 -5.74 -6.98
CA ILE A 385 -4.24 -6.67 -5.85
C ILE A 385 -2.87 -7.30 -5.66
N ASP A 386 -2.19 -6.92 -4.58
CA ASP A 386 -0.87 -7.40 -4.21
C ASP A 386 -0.96 -8.72 -3.46
N PHE A 387 -0.10 -9.67 -3.79
CA PHE A 387 0.06 -10.92 -3.06
C PHE A 387 1.55 -11.26 -2.87
N MET A 388 1.93 -11.55 -1.64
CA MET A 388 3.29 -11.76 -1.23
C MET A 388 3.77 -13.16 -1.67
N VAL A 389 4.95 -13.19 -2.31
CA VAL A 389 5.57 -14.42 -2.83
C VAL A 389 6.99 -14.62 -2.31
N GLY A 390 7.56 -13.62 -1.64
CA GLY A 390 8.91 -13.65 -1.08
C GLY A 390 9.01 -14.44 0.22
N SER A 391 10.13 -15.08 0.42
CA SER A 391 10.57 -15.68 1.69
C SER A 391 12.08 -15.90 1.64
N ASP A 392 12.68 -16.36 2.74
CA ASP A 392 14.08 -16.82 2.80
C ASP A 392 14.39 -18.01 1.88
N ARG A 393 13.35 -18.72 1.40
CA ARG A 393 13.47 -19.88 0.51
C ARG A 393 13.14 -19.58 -0.94
N VAL A 394 12.76 -18.35 -1.26
CA VAL A 394 12.49 -17.90 -2.64
C VAL A 394 13.69 -17.11 -3.14
N THR A 395 14.25 -17.55 -4.26
CA THR A 395 15.31 -16.84 -4.98
C THR A 395 14.75 -16.10 -6.18
N VAL A 396 15.30 -14.92 -6.46
CA VAL A 396 14.96 -14.16 -7.66
C VAL A 396 16.21 -13.95 -8.50
N THR A 397 16.16 -14.42 -9.74
CA THR A 397 17.23 -14.29 -10.73
C THR A 397 16.76 -13.40 -11.88
N GLY A 398 17.52 -12.36 -12.18
CA GLY A 398 17.33 -11.55 -13.39
C GLY A 398 18.04 -12.20 -14.58
N VAL A 399 17.40 -12.19 -15.74
CA VAL A 399 17.95 -12.70 -16.98
C VAL A 399 17.96 -11.59 -18.01
N ARG A 400 19.11 -11.40 -18.69
CA ARG A 400 19.25 -10.42 -19.77
C ARG A 400 18.82 -11.01 -21.11
N ALA A 401 18.66 -10.16 -22.12
CA ALA A 401 18.24 -10.57 -23.46
C ALA A 401 19.25 -11.56 -24.14
N ASP A 402 20.51 -11.54 -23.73
CA ASP A 402 21.55 -12.50 -24.22
C ASP A 402 21.54 -13.84 -23.47
N GLY A 403 20.60 -14.01 -22.51
CA GLY A 403 20.48 -15.20 -21.67
C GLY A 403 21.41 -15.23 -20.46
N SER A 404 22.26 -14.22 -20.26
CA SER A 404 23.09 -14.14 -19.07
C SER A 404 22.26 -13.87 -17.82
N GLU A 405 22.63 -14.52 -16.71
CA GLU A 405 21.91 -14.49 -15.45
C GLU A 405 22.63 -13.65 -14.41
N VAL A 406 21.86 -13.02 -13.58
CA VAL A 406 22.33 -12.30 -12.38
C VAL A 406 21.41 -12.58 -11.20
N ALA A 407 21.97 -13.00 -10.08
CA ALA A 407 21.18 -13.15 -8.86
C ALA A 407 20.74 -11.77 -8.36
N LEU A 408 19.48 -11.61 -8.05
CA LEU A 408 18.91 -10.37 -7.51
C LEU A 408 18.64 -10.50 -6.02
N LEU A 409 18.01 -11.63 -5.64
CA LEU A 409 17.61 -11.90 -4.24
C LEU A 409 17.93 -13.36 -3.90
N ARG A 410 18.60 -13.57 -2.75
CA ARG A 410 18.89 -14.88 -2.15
C ARG A 410 18.76 -14.79 -0.65
N ASP A 411 18.18 -15.81 -0.02
CA ASP A 411 17.99 -15.88 1.44
C ASP A 411 17.31 -14.59 2.00
N GLY A 412 16.41 -13.97 1.20
CA GLY A 412 15.77 -12.72 1.53
C GLY A 412 16.65 -11.47 1.41
N GLU A 413 17.88 -11.55 0.89
CA GLU A 413 18.78 -10.39 0.75
C GLU A 413 18.99 -10.00 -0.72
N PHE A 414 19.06 -8.70 -0.97
CA PHE A 414 19.60 -8.21 -2.24
C PHE A 414 21.08 -8.58 -2.37
N VAL A 415 21.42 -9.18 -3.51
CA VAL A 415 22.81 -9.57 -3.84
C VAL A 415 23.36 -8.82 -5.06
N VAL A 416 22.72 -7.72 -5.44
CA VAL A 416 23.06 -6.79 -6.52
C VAL A 416 23.81 -5.54 -6.08
#